data_445996943849eaa02a0537bb6e10d73d
#
_entry.id   445996943849eaa02a0537bb6e10d73d
#
_cell.length_a   1.000
_cell.length_b   1.000
_cell.length_c   1.000
_cell.angle_alpha   90.00
_cell.angle_beta   90.00
_cell.angle_gamma   90.00
#
_symmetry.space_group_name_H-M   'P 1'
#
loop_
_entity.id
_entity.type
_entity.pdbx_description
1 polymer ?
#
loop_
_entity_poly.entity_id
_entity_poly.type
_entity_poly.pdbx_seq_one_letter_code
_entity_poly.pdbx_strand_id
1 'polypeptide(L)'
;MATLPIVVKYLIIFFVSMVPIVELRGAIPIAESLGLNIFLYYPIAILGNMLPVPIIFLFARKVLEWGKDKKIIGKFFTWCLEKGSKGGEKLKQSAGNKGIFWALLIFVGIPLPGTGAWTGTLAASFLNLDFKTSISAITLGVLLAGIIMSLGSKIVSMLGWIGVFVIIAIISVIILISIMIKKKKEKN
;
A
#
# COMPACT_ATOMS: atom_id res chain seq x y z
N MET A 1 17.25 -21.34 4.70
CA MET A 1 16.39 -21.06 3.52
C MET A 1 17.02 -21.46 2.17
N ALA A 2 18.34 -21.58 2.06
CA ALA A 2 19.00 -21.98 0.80
C ALA A 2 18.62 -23.38 0.29
N THR A 3 18.25 -24.30 1.16
CA THR A 3 17.93 -25.71 0.85
C THR A 3 16.47 -25.96 0.44
N LEU A 4 15.60 -24.93 0.46
CA LEU A 4 14.19 -25.12 0.13
C LEU A 4 14.00 -25.30 -1.38
N PRO A 5 13.05 -26.18 -1.81
CA PRO A 5 12.66 -26.29 -3.22
C PRO A 5 12.23 -24.93 -3.77
N ILE A 6 12.51 -24.68 -5.04
CA ILE A 6 12.22 -23.40 -5.70
C ILE A 6 10.75 -23.02 -5.62
N VAL A 7 9.85 -23.99 -5.77
CA VAL A 7 8.39 -23.79 -5.68
C VAL A 7 8.01 -23.27 -4.28
N VAL A 8 8.59 -23.85 -3.23
CA VAL A 8 8.30 -23.42 -1.85
C VAL A 8 8.75 -21.98 -1.61
N LYS A 9 9.87 -21.55 -2.19
CA LYS A 9 10.33 -20.16 -2.10
C LYS A 9 9.29 -19.20 -2.71
N TYR A 10 8.75 -19.50 -3.89
CA TYR A 10 7.71 -18.67 -4.50
C TYR A 10 6.39 -18.67 -3.72
N LEU A 11 6.00 -19.81 -3.13
CA LEU A 11 4.84 -19.87 -2.24
C LEU A 11 5.02 -19.00 -1.00
N ILE A 12 6.22 -18.99 -0.41
CA ILE A 12 6.55 -18.09 0.71
C ILE A 12 6.34 -16.63 0.29
N ILE A 13 6.84 -16.22 -0.89
CA ILE A 13 6.66 -14.85 -1.39
C ILE A 13 5.17 -14.51 -1.56
N PHE A 14 4.38 -15.43 -2.11
CA PHE A 14 2.94 -15.26 -2.25
C PHE A 14 2.25 -15.03 -0.90
N PHE A 15 2.48 -15.90 0.08
CA PHE A 15 1.84 -15.79 1.39
C PHE A 15 2.36 -14.62 2.22
N VAL A 16 3.66 -14.32 2.17
CA VAL A 16 4.25 -13.16 2.85
C VAL A 16 3.66 -11.86 2.32
N SER A 17 3.42 -11.77 1.01
CA SER A 17 2.80 -10.58 0.41
C SER A 17 1.34 -10.38 0.81
N MET A 18 0.64 -11.43 1.27
CA MET A 18 -0.73 -11.34 1.79
C MET A 18 -0.79 -10.82 3.23
N VAL A 19 0.30 -10.92 3.99
CA VAL A 19 0.30 -10.57 5.42
C VAL A 19 0.16 -9.06 5.61
N PRO A 20 -0.80 -8.60 6.46
CA PRO A 20 -0.93 -7.18 6.78
C PRO A 20 0.39 -6.59 7.26
N ILE A 21 0.66 -5.33 6.95
CA ILE A 21 1.87 -4.57 7.31
C ILE A 21 3.12 -5.01 6.52
N VAL A 22 3.34 -6.31 6.32
CA VAL A 22 4.48 -6.84 5.56
C VAL A 22 4.28 -6.60 4.08
N GLU A 23 3.18 -7.12 3.53
CA GLU A 23 2.75 -6.93 2.15
C GLU A 23 3.87 -7.24 1.12
N LEU A 24 3.76 -6.73 -0.10
CA LEU A 24 4.83 -6.87 -1.09
C LEU A 24 6.13 -6.15 -0.67
N ARG A 25 6.04 -5.21 0.26
CA ARG A 25 7.21 -4.46 0.77
C ARG A 25 8.20 -5.34 1.51
N GLY A 26 7.72 -6.34 2.23
CA GLY A 26 8.58 -7.36 2.83
C GLY A 26 8.85 -8.52 1.89
N ALA A 27 7.85 -8.92 1.08
CA ALA A 27 7.98 -10.07 0.17
C ALA A 27 9.06 -9.84 -0.90
N ILE A 28 9.15 -8.64 -1.49
CA ILE A 28 10.12 -8.33 -2.54
C ILE A 28 11.58 -8.39 -2.04
N PRO A 29 11.97 -7.71 -0.94
CA PRO A 29 13.32 -7.85 -0.39
C PRO A 29 13.68 -9.30 -0.04
N ILE A 30 12.73 -10.09 0.49
CA ILE A 30 12.94 -11.51 0.76
C ILE A 30 13.20 -12.26 -0.55
N ALA A 31 12.42 -12.01 -1.61
CA ALA A 31 12.61 -12.65 -2.90
C ALA A 31 13.99 -12.35 -3.51
N GLU A 32 14.43 -11.09 -3.45
CA GLU A 32 15.77 -10.68 -3.89
C GLU A 32 16.88 -11.36 -3.06
N SER A 33 16.73 -11.42 -1.74
CA SER A 33 17.71 -12.10 -0.86
C SER A 33 17.81 -13.61 -1.11
N LEU A 34 16.74 -14.21 -1.61
CA LEU A 34 16.71 -15.63 -2.03
C LEU A 34 17.22 -15.85 -3.45
N GLY A 35 17.61 -14.80 -4.17
CA GLY A 35 18.09 -14.85 -5.55
C GLY A 35 17.03 -15.30 -6.55
N LEU A 36 15.75 -14.99 -6.29
CA LEU A 36 14.64 -15.39 -7.17
C LEU A 36 14.57 -14.52 -8.41
N ASN A 37 14.03 -15.10 -9.50
CA ASN A 37 13.85 -14.36 -10.75
C ASN A 37 12.73 -13.32 -10.62
N ILE A 38 13.04 -12.06 -10.92
CA ILE A 38 12.12 -10.91 -10.82
C ILE A 38 10.86 -11.11 -11.67
N PHE A 39 10.99 -11.68 -12.85
CA PHE A 39 9.85 -11.93 -13.75
C PHE A 39 8.84 -12.94 -13.20
N LEU A 40 9.24 -13.73 -12.20
CA LEU A 40 8.38 -14.70 -11.52
C LEU A 40 7.92 -14.19 -10.15
N TYR A 41 8.84 -13.72 -9.29
CA TYR A 41 8.44 -13.30 -7.95
C TYR A 41 7.58 -12.04 -7.96
N TYR A 42 7.82 -11.10 -8.90
CA TYR A 42 7.08 -9.84 -8.95
C TYR A 42 5.56 -10.05 -9.18
N PRO A 43 5.11 -10.75 -10.24
CA PRO A 43 3.69 -11.04 -10.41
C PRO A 43 3.11 -11.89 -9.26
N ILE A 44 3.87 -12.83 -8.71
CA ILE A 44 3.44 -13.65 -7.57
C ILE A 44 3.20 -12.79 -6.34
N ALA A 45 4.11 -11.86 -6.01
CA ALA A 45 3.95 -10.94 -4.90
C ALA A 45 2.75 -10.00 -5.08
N ILE A 46 2.52 -9.50 -6.31
CA ILE A 46 1.35 -8.67 -6.62
C ILE A 46 0.06 -9.46 -6.45
N LEU A 47 -0.02 -10.67 -6.99
CA LEU A 47 -1.20 -11.51 -6.84
C LEU A 47 -1.51 -11.82 -5.38
N GLY A 48 -0.50 -12.18 -4.59
CA GLY A 48 -0.66 -12.39 -3.15
C GLY A 48 -1.13 -11.14 -2.42
N ASN A 49 -0.55 -9.98 -2.73
CA ASN A 49 -0.91 -8.72 -2.09
C ASN A 49 -2.32 -8.24 -2.48
N MET A 50 -2.77 -8.51 -3.70
CA MET A 50 -4.08 -8.11 -4.21
C MET A 50 -5.21 -9.05 -3.83
N LEU A 51 -4.93 -10.32 -3.50
CA LEU A 51 -5.96 -11.30 -3.19
C LEU A 51 -6.85 -10.90 -1.99
N PRO A 52 -6.33 -10.38 -0.86
CA PRO A 52 -7.17 -9.93 0.25
C PRO A 52 -7.93 -8.62 -0.04
N VAL A 53 -7.49 -7.79 -0.98
CA VAL A 53 -8.04 -6.45 -1.23
C VAL A 53 -9.56 -6.44 -1.49
N PRO A 54 -10.13 -7.21 -2.43
CA PRO A 54 -11.58 -7.22 -2.65
C PRO A 54 -12.33 -7.76 -1.43
N ILE A 55 -11.76 -8.72 -0.72
CA ILE A 55 -12.36 -9.29 0.49
C ILE A 55 -12.44 -8.21 1.58
N ILE A 56 -11.34 -7.53 1.85
CA ILE A 56 -11.28 -6.44 2.85
C ILE A 56 -12.26 -5.33 2.47
N PHE A 57 -12.29 -4.91 1.20
CA PHE A 57 -13.17 -3.84 0.75
C PHE A 57 -14.63 -4.15 1.02
N LEU A 58 -15.07 -5.35 0.67
CA LEU A 58 -16.47 -5.77 0.83
C LEU A 58 -16.86 -6.03 2.28
N PHE A 59 -15.94 -6.57 3.09
CA PHE A 59 -16.25 -6.99 4.45
C PHE A 59 -15.97 -5.92 5.51
N ALA A 60 -15.01 -5.01 5.31
CA ALA A 60 -14.66 -4.02 6.32
C ALA A 60 -15.87 -3.15 6.73
N ARG A 61 -16.63 -2.66 5.76
CA ARG A 61 -17.85 -1.90 6.04
C ARG A 61 -18.94 -2.74 6.71
N LYS A 62 -19.15 -3.99 6.25
CA LYS A 62 -20.10 -4.91 6.87
C LYS A 62 -19.79 -5.21 8.35
N VAL A 63 -18.50 -5.32 8.67
CA VAL A 63 -18.05 -5.50 10.07
C VAL A 63 -18.40 -4.27 10.91
N LEU A 64 -18.21 -3.05 10.39
CA LEU A 64 -18.62 -1.82 11.08
C LEU A 64 -20.13 -1.74 11.26
N GLU A 65 -20.89 -2.06 10.22
CA GLU A 65 -22.36 -2.09 10.27
C GLU A 65 -22.89 -3.12 11.25
N TRP A 66 -22.28 -4.30 11.29
CA TRP A 66 -22.62 -5.32 12.29
C TRP A 66 -22.24 -4.89 13.73
N GLY A 67 -21.11 -4.21 13.88
CA GLY A 67 -20.61 -3.79 15.19
C GLY A 67 -21.40 -2.62 15.80
N LYS A 68 -22.08 -1.77 15.00
CA LYS A 68 -22.84 -0.60 15.49
C LYS A 68 -23.94 -0.99 16.49
N ASP A 69 -24.52 -2.18 16.34
CA ASP A 69 -25.61 -2.65 17.17
C ASP A 69 -25.14 -3.32 18.50
N LYS A 70 -23.83 -3.36 18.76
CA LYS A 70 -23.26 -3.95 19.96
C LYS A 70 -23.16 -2.96 21.11
N LYS A 71 -23.60 -3.40 22.33
CA LYS A 71 -23.68 -2.54 23.52
C LYS A 71 -22.37 -1.84 23.90
N ILE A 72 -21.22 -2.51 23.74
CA ILE A 72 -19.92 -1.99 24.21
C ILE A 72 -19.21 -1.17 23.10
N ILE A 73 -19.22 -1.64 21.87
CA ILE A 73 -18.42 -1.10 20.76
C ILE A 73 -19.27 -0.30 19.75
N GLY A 74 -20.61 -0.34 19.87
CA GLY A 74 -21.53 0.27 18.90
C GLY A 74 -21.31 1.75 18.69
N LYS A 75 -21.08 2.52 19.76
CA LYS A 75 -20.81 3.97 19.66
C LYS A 75 -19.55 4.28 18.84
N PHE A 76 -18.52 3.47 19.00
CA PHE A 76 -17.27 3.63 18.24
C PHE A 76 -17.49 3.30 16.76
N PHE A 77 -18.16 2.20 16.44
CA PHE A 77 -18.44 1.81 15.05
C PHE A 77 -19.39 2.79 14.36
N THR A 78 -20.42 3.28 15.05
CA THR A 78 -21.32 4.33 14.52
C THR A 78 -20.53 5.60 14.20
N TRP A 79 -19.67 6.05 15.11
CA TRP A 79 -18.80 7.20 14.88
C TRP A 79 -17.89 6.99 13.68
N CYS A 80 -17.28 5.80 13.51
CA CYS A 80 -16.46 5.45 12.36
C CYS A 80 -17.26 5.54 11.04
N LEU A 81 -18.47 4.96 11.02
CA LEU A 81 -19.35 5.00 9.83
C LEU A 81 -19.76 6.42 9.45
N GLU A 82 -20.17 7.24 10.42
CA GLU A 82 -20.58 8.62 10.18
C GLU A 82 -19.40 9.50 9.71
N LYS A 83 -18.27 9.41 10.39
CA LYS A 83 -17.06 10.17 10.03
C LYS A 83 -16.51 9.72 8.67
N GLY A 84 -16.50 8.41 8.41
CA GLY A 84 -16.09 7.84 7.14
C GLY A 84 -16.99 8.32 5.99
N SER A 85 -18.31 8.21 6.11
CA SER A 85 -19.24 8.65 5.07
C SER A 85 -19.14 10.15 4.80
N LYS A 86 -19.13 10.99 5.86
CA LYS A 86 -18.96 12.45 5.71
C LYS A 86 -17.61 12.82 5.07
N GLY A 87 -16.51 12.11 5.44
CA GLY A 87 -15.21 12.30 4.85
C GLY A 87 -15.18 11.91 3.37
N GLY A 88 -15.80 10.79 3.03
CA GLY A 88 -15.92 10.33 1.65
C GLY A 88 -16.74 11.26 0.77
N GLU A 89 -17.87 11.77 1.27
CA GLU A 89 -18.67 12.78 0.54
C GLU A 89 -17.90 14.06 0.27
N LYS A 90 -17.21 14.60 1.29
CA LYS A 90 -16.35 15.78 1.12
C LYS A 90 -15.26 15.53 0.08
N LEU A 91 -14.63 14.34 0.12
CA LEU A 91 -13.59 13.98 -0.83
C LEU A 91 -14.15 13.87 -2.25
N LYS A 92 -15.33 13.29 -2.43
CA LYS A 92 -16.03 13.23 -3.72
C LYS A 92 -16.37 14.61 -4.27
N GLN A 93 -16.85 15.52 -3.40
CA GLN A 93 -17.19 16.88 -3.79
C GLN A 93 -15.95 17.71 -4.16
N SER A 94 -14.85 17.59 -3.40
CA SER A 94 -13.65 18.41 -3.61
C SER A 94 -12.73 17.89 -4.71
N ALA A 95 -12.55 16.57 -4.82
CA ALA A 95 -11.58 15.95 -5.71
C ALA A 95 -12.21 15.16 -6.87
N GLY A 96 -13.48 14.82 -6.78
CA GLY A 96 -14.16 13.93 -7.73
C GLY A 96 -13.52 12.53 -7.81
N ASN A 97 -14.05 11.67 -8.67
CA ASN A 97 -13.54 10.30 -8.80
C ASN A 97 -12.09 10.24 -9.29
N LYS A 98 -11.69 11.18 -10.18
CA LYS A 98 -10.31 11.26 -10.68
C LYS A 98 -9.32 11.62 -9.57
N GLY A 99 -9.66 12.61 -8.73
CA GLY A 99 -8.80 13.00 -7.61
C GLY A 99 -8.67 11.91 -6.57
N ILE A 100 -9.76 11.20 -6.25
CA ILE A 100 -9.76 10.03 -5.36
C ILE A 100 -8.86 8.92 -5.92
N PHE A 101 -8.97 8.63 -7.21
CA PHE A 101 -8.12 7.64 -7.88
C PHE A 101 -6.64 7.95 -7.70
N TRP A 102 -6.21 9.18 -8.01
CA TRP A 102 -4.82 9.59 -7.88
C TRP A 102 -4.34 9.61 -6.42
N ALA A 103 -5.20 10.05 -5.49
CA ALA A 103 -4.87 10.06 -4.07
C ALA A 103 -4.62 8.63 -3.54
N LEU A 104 -5.49 7.67 -3.88
CA LEU A 104 -5.31 6.28 -3.49
C LEU A 104 -4.09 5.64 -4.17
N LEU A 105 -3.89 5.90 -5.47
CA LEU A 105 -2.75 5.39 -6.21
C LEU A 105 -1.43 5.85 -5.58
N ILE A 106 -1.30 7.15 -5.29
CA ILE A 106 -0.10 7.72 -4.67
C ILE A 106 0.07 7.18 -3.25
N PHE A 107 -1.02 7.13 -2.46
CA PHE A 107 -0.99 6.61 -1.09
C PHE A 107 -0.49 5.17 -1.03
N VAL A 108 -0.96 4.30 -1.92
CA VAL A 108 -0.53 2.90 -1.99
C VAL A 108 0.81 2.75 -2.69
N GLY A 109 1.07 3.56 -3.72
CA GLY A 109 2.24 3.45 -4.58
C GLY A 109 3.54 3.91 -3.94
N ILE A 110 3.48 4.84 -2.97
CA ILE A 110 4.68 5.25 -2.22
C ILE A 110 4.92 4.24 -1.08
N PRO A 111 6.06 3.53 -1.07
CA PRO A 111 6.31 2.46 -0.10
C PRO A 111 6.71 2.99 1.28
N LEU A 112 5.81 3.70 1.96
CA LEU A 112 5.99 4.17 3.33
C LEU A 112 5.34 3.21 4.33
N PRO A 113 5.82 3.12 5.57
CA PRO A 113 5.15 2.35 6.62
C PRO A 113 3.71 2.82 6.82
N GLY A 114 2.77 1.89 6.83
CA GLY A 114 1.35 2.19 7.03
C GLY A 114 0.58 2.65 5.78
N THR A 115 1.23 2.75 4.61
CA THR A 115 0.55 3.10 3.35
C THR A 115 0.43 1.89 2.45
N GLY A 116 -0.31 1.02 2.38
CA GLY A 116 -0.29 -0.16 1.50
C GLY A 116 -1.66 -0.56 0.98
N ALA A 117 -1.75 -1.70 0.36
CA ALA A 117 -2.98 -2.23 -0.18
C ALA A 117 -4.02 -2.44 0.92
N TRP A 118 -3.62 -2.98 2.08
CA TRP A 118 -4.51 -3.19 3.22
C TRP A 118 -5.08 -1.88 3.76
N THR A 119 -4.22 -0.93 4.09
CA THR A 119 -4.64 0.36 4.66
C THR A 119 -5.39 1.22 3.65
N GLY A 120 -4.97 1.24 2.40
CA GLY A 120 -5.68 1.91 1.30
C GLY A 120 -7.08 1.34 1.09
N THR A 121 -7.22 0.02 1.16
CA THR A 121 -8.51 -0.68 1.02
C THR A 121 -9.43 -0.41 2.20
N LEU A 122 -8.92 -0.47 3.43
CA LEU A 122 -9.68 -0.13 4.63
C LEU A 122 -10.15 1.33 4.58
N ALA A 123 -9.26 2.26 4.24
CA ALA A 123 -9.62 3.68 4.10
C ALA A 123 -10.69 3.88 3.02
N ALA A 124 -10.54 3.28 1.85
CA ALA A 124 -11.52 3.37 0.77
C ALA A 124 -12.89 2.81 1.17
N SER A 125 -12.91 1.66 1.86
CA SER A 125 -14.15 1.05 2.38
C SER A 125 -14.81 1.91 3.45
N PHE A 126 -14.05 2.45 4.40
CA PHE A 126 -14.58 3.32 5.47
C PHE A 126 -15.13 4.64 4.93
N LEU A 127 -14.44 5.23 3.96
CA LEU A 127 -14.88 6.45 3.28
C LEU A 127 -16.03 6.22 2.29
N ASN A 128 -16.51 4.98 2.15
CA ASN A 128 -17.57 4.60 1.21
C ASN A 128 -17.28 5.05 -0.23
N LEU A 129 -16.04 4.84 -0.66
CA LEU A 129 -15.62 5.16 -2.03
C LEU A 129 -16.13 4.10 -3.01
N ASP A 130 -16.13 4.46 -4.30
CA ASP A 130 -16.52 3.54 -5.36
C ASP A 130 -15.56 2.34 -5.46
N PHE A 131 -16.11 1.13 -5.54
CA PHE A 131 -15.33 -0.12 -5.60
C PHE A 131 -14.39 -0.16 -6.79
N LYS A 132 -14.90 0.14 -8.00
CA LYS A 132 -14.09 0.05 -9.23
C LYS A 132 -12.94 1.05 -9.21
N THR A 133 -13.23 2.30 -8.85
CA THR A 133 -12.22 3.36 -8.73
C THR A 133 -11.16 2.99 -7.69
N SER A 134 -11.58 2.49 -6.53
CA SER A 134 -10.67 2.12 -5.46
C SER A 134 -9.78 0.94 -5.82
N ILE A 135 -10.36 -0.16 -6.32
CA ILE A 135 -9.58 -1.35 -6.71
C ILE A 135 -8.58 -1.02 -7.82
N SER A 136 -9.01 -0.26 -8.85
CA SER A 136 -8.10 0.12 -9.95
C SER A 136 -6.93 0.98 -9.45
N ALA A 137 -7.21 1.95 -8.59
CA ALA A 137 -6.18 2.82 -8.01
C ALA A 137 -5.21 2.03 -7.12
N ILE A 138 -5.74 1.16 -6.25
CA ILE A 138 -4.94 0.30 -5.37
C ILE A 138 -4.07 -0.65 -6.19
N THR A 139 -4.63 -1.29 -7.22
CA THR A 139 -3.87 -2.19 -8.10
C THR A 139 -2.69 -1.48 -8.77
N LEU A 140 -2.93 -0.31 -9.37
CA LEU A 140 -1.85 0.47 -9.98
C LEU A 140 -0.85 0.99 -8.94
N GLY A 141 -1.32 1.36 -7.75
CA GLY A 141 -0.46 1.71 -6.62
C GLY A 141 0.44 0.55 -6.19
N VAL A 142 -0.10 -0.67 -6.08
CA VAL A 142 0.66 -1.89 -5.76
C VAL A 142 1.71 -2.20 -6.84
N LEU A 143 1.35 -2.06 -8.12
CA LEU A 143 2.30 -2.22 -9.23
C LEU A 143 3.44 -1.19 -9.10
N LEU A 144 3.12 0.06 -8.89
CA LEU A 144 4.12 1.12 -8.71
C LEU A 144 5.03 0.87 -7.49
N ALA A 145 4.42 0.54 -6.34
CA ALA A 145 5.18 0.21 -5.13
C ALA A 145 6.11 -0.99 -5.35
N GLY A 146 5.64 -2.01 -6.07
CA GLY A 146 6.43 -3.17 -6.43
C GLY A 146 7.64 -2.84 -7.28
N ILE A 147 7.50 -1.97 -8.28
CA ILE A 147 8.63 -1.49 -9.10
C ILE A 147 9.65 -0.76 -8.21
N ILE A 148 9.20 0.19 -7.39
CA ILE A 148 10.07 0.96 -6.50
C ILE A 148 10.81 0.02 -5.53
N MET A 149 10.11 -0.93 -4.93
CA MET A 149 10.71 -1.90 -4.00
C MET A 149 11.70 -2.83 -4.70
N SER A 150 11.40 -3.31 -5.91
CA SER A 150 12.31 -4.16 -6.67
C SER A 150 13.59 -3.44 -7.05
N LEU A 151 13.47 -2.20 -7.52
CA LEU A 151 14.64 -1.36 -7.84
C LEU A 151 15.49 -1.09 -6.59
N GLY A 152 14.84 -0.68 -5.49
CA GLY A 152 15.51 -0.43 -4.21
C GLY A 152 16.21 -1.67 -3.66
N SER A 153 15.52 -2.80 -3.64
CA SER A 153 16.09 -4.07 -3.15
C SER A 153 17.26 -4.53 -4.01
N LYS A 154 17.17 -4.35 -5.32
CA LYS A 154 18.27 -4.69 -6.24
C LYS A 154 19.50 -3.82 -6.01
N ILE A 155 19.32 -2.50 -5.80
CA ILE A 155 20.41 -1.59 -5.46
C ILE A 155 21.09 -2.02 -4.15
N VAL A 156 20.30 -2.35 -3.11
CA VAL A 156 20.84 -2.84 -1.84
C VAL A 156 21.56 -4.18 -2.01
N SER A 157 21.01 -5.09 -2.81
CA SER A 157 21.62 -6.38 -3.08
C SER A 157 22.97 -6.26 -3.82
N MET A 158 23.09 -5.31 -4.74
CA MET A 158 24.33 -5.10 -5.52
C MET A 158 25.40 -4.32 -4.76
N LEU A 159 25.02 -3.32 -3.99
CA LEU A 159 25.93 -2.38 -3.33
C LEU A 159 26.08 -2.65 -1.81
N GLY A 160 25.37 -3.63 -1.26
CA GLY A 160 25.38 -3.93 0.18
C GLY A 160 24.97 -2.70 1.00
N TRP A 161 25.67 -2.46 2.10
CA TRP A 161 25.40 -1.29 2.98
C TRP A 161 25.55 0.06 2.27
N ILE A 162 26.41 0.17 1.25
CA ILE A 162 26.56 1.38 0.44
C ILE A 162 25.23 1.70 -0.28
N GLY A 163 24.52 0.68 -0.76
CA GLY A 163 23.21 0.85 -1.39
C GLY A 163 22.16 1.47 -0.46
N VAL A 164 22.18 1.08 0.82
CA VAL A 164 21.31 1.66 1.84
C VAL A 164 21.59 3.17 2.01
N PHE A 165 22.86 3.56 2.11
CA PHE A 165 23.26 4.98 2.22
C PHE A 165 22.87 5.78 0.99
N VAL A 166 23.02 5.21 -0.22
CA VAL A 166 22.62 5.85 -1.48
C VAL A 166 21.11 6.12 -1.49
N ILE A 167 20.29 5.15 -1.09
CA ILE A 167 18.82 5.33 -1.01
C ILE A 167 18.46 6.41 0.00
N ILE A 168 19.05 6.40 1.19
CA ILE A 168 18.83 7.42 2.22
C ILE A 168 19.23 8.80 1.70
N ALA A 169 20.35 8.93 1.01
CA ALA A 169 20.81 10.18 0.44
C ALA A 169 19.82 10.72 -0.62
N ILE A 170 19.33 9.87 -1.52
CA ILE A 170 18.33 10.24 -2.54
C ILE A 170 17.05 10.73 -1.86
N ILE A 171 16.52 10.00 -0.88
CA ILE A 171 15.31 10.39 -0.15
C ILE A 171 15.51 11.73 0.56
N SER A 172 16.67 11.93 1.21
CA SER A 172 17.00 13.18 1.90
C SER A 172 17.04 14.37 0.94
N VAL A 173 17.62 14.19 -0.24
CA VAL A 173 17.65 15.24 -1.28
C VAL A 173 16.26 15.57 -1.79
N ILE A 174 15.40 14.57 -2.02
CA ILE A 174 14.01 14.78 -2.45
C ILE A 174 13.23 15.56 -1.38
N ILE A 175 13.40 15.23 -0.11
CA ILE A 175 12.74 15.93 0.99
C ILE A 175 13.23 17.39 1.06
N LEU A 176 14.53 17.62 0.96
CA LEU A 176 15.10 18.99 0.96
C LEU A 176 14.57 19.83 -0.19
N ILE A 177 14.53 19.27 -1.42
CA ILE A 177 13.95 19.95 -2.59
C ILE A 177 12.47 20.29 -2.34
N SER A 178 11.69 19.34 -1.81
CA SER A 178 10.27 19.55 -1.51
C SER A 178 10.06 20.68 -0.50
N ILE A 179 10.88 20.75 0.55
CA ILE A 179 10.84 21.83 1.55
C ILE A 179 11.20 23.17 0.93
N MET A 180 12.22 23.21 0.06
CA MET A 180 12.63 24.44 -0.63
C MET A 180 11.53 24.98 -1.56
N ILE A 181 10.88 24.10 -2.32
CA ILE A 181 9.75 24.46 -3.20
C ILE A 181 8.58 25.01 -2.37
N LYS A 182 8.26 24.38 -1.22
CA LYS A 182 7.19 24.84 -0.32
C LYS A 182 7.49 26.24 0.23
N LYS A 183 8.71 26.47 0.75
CA LYS A 183 9.15 27.79 1.22
C LYS A 183 9.12 28.88 0.14
N LYS A 184 9.40 28.53 -1.12
CA LYS A 184 9.33 29.48 -2.23
C LYS A 184 7.89 29.87 -2.58
N LYS A 185 6.93 28.92 -2.42
CA LYS A 185 5.50 29.21 -2.63
C LYS A 185 4.86 30.05 -1.51
N GLU A 186 5.38 30.00 -0.30
CA GLU A 186 4.91 30.81 0.84
C GLU A 186 5.47 32.24 0.84
N LYS A 187 6.49 32.52 0.01
CA LYS A 187 7.11 33.86 -0.11
C LYS A 187 6.61 34.70 -1.31
N ASN A 188 5.88 34.05 -2.24
CA ASN A 188 5.23 34.71 -3.38
C ASN A 188 3.70 34.73 -3.17
#